data_422b145d39a903a76bf04774aef004ab
#
_entry.id   422b145d39a903a76bf04774aef004ab
#
_cell.length_a   1.000
_cell.length_b   1.000
_cell.length_c   1.000
_cell.angle_alpha   90.00
_cell.angle_beta   90.00
_cell.angle_gamma   90.00
#
_symmetry.space_group_name_H-M   'P 1'
#
loop_
_entity.id
_entity.type
_entity.pdbx_description
1 polymer ?
#
loop_
_entity_poly.entity_id
_entity_poly.type
_entity_poly.pdbx_seq_one_letter_code
_entity_poly.pdbx_strand_id
1 'polypeptide(L)'
;MASLAVCSLIFISACKNKVDYTDAQKQVLAIHDKVMADGGKAEGKEMQFNALLKSGLKRVKLSQPALDTAAARFQIISLNKRLSDADDQMESWMHAYNNDFKGKTDQETLDYFSDQKTKVVKLDSLYQSALKLSDDYLKQLNIKPATTMAPDNKMNM
;
A
#
# COMPACT_ATOMS: atom_id res chain seq x y z
N MET A 1 38.65 57.63 -37.40
CA MET A 1 37.33 57.32 -36.79
C MET A 1 37.36 55.89 -36.37
N ALA A 2 37.61 55.62 -35.08
CA ALA A 2 37.73 54.28 -34.52
C ALA A 2 36.41 53.96 -33.81
N SER A 3 35.70 52.93 -34.29
CA SER A 3 34.43 52.48 -33.70
C SER A 3 34.75 51.31 -32.75
N LEU A 4 34.64 51.57 -31.45
CA LEU A 4 34.76 50.52 -30.42
C LEU A 4 33.41 49.77 -30.33
N ALA A 5 33.42 48.51 -30.72
CA ALA A 5 32.34 47.59 -30.47
C ALA A 5 32.47 47.00 -29.05
N VAL A 6 31.60 47.43 -28.16
CA VAL A 6 31.49 46.86 -26.82
C VAL A 6 30.65 45.60 -26.88
N CYS A 7 31.30 44.43 -26.72
CA CYS A 7 30.69 43.13 -26.67
C CYS A 7 30.18 42.91 -25.22
N SER A 8 28.88 43.16 -24.98
CA SER A 8 28.23 42.83 -23.70
C SER A 8 28.04 41.34 -23.54
N LEU A 9 28.86 40.69 -22.73
CA LEU A 9 28.69 39.29 -22.31
C LEU A 9 27.54 39.26 -21.28
N ILE A 10 26.38 38.82 -21.75
CA ILE A 10 25.25 38.51 -20.87
C ILE A 10 25.54 37.15 -20.23
N PHE A 11 26.00 37.16 -18.97
CA PHE A 11 26.03 35.97 -18.13
C PHE A 11 24.60 35.57 -17.78
N ILE A 12 24.05 34.59 -18.49
CA ILE A 12 22.82 33.94 -18.09
C ILE A 12 23.19 33.06 -16.90
N SER A 13 23.01 33.59 -15.68
CA SER A 13 22.99 32.79 -14.46
C SER A 13 21.83 31.84 -14.54
N ALA A 14 22.07 30.64 -15.05
CA ALA A 14 21.13 29.54 -14.91
C ALA A 14 21.02 29.22 -13.42
N CYS A 15 20.03 29.77 -12.76
CA CYS A 15 19.57 29.25 -11.46
C CYS A 15 19.19 27.81 -11.69
N LYS A 16 20.12 26.87 -11.41
CA LYS A 16 19.77 25.47 -11.21
C LYS A 16 18.87 25.45 -9.99
N ASN A 17 17.54 25.40 -10.21
CA ASN A 17 16.62 25.03 -9.16
C ASN A 17 17.12 23.69 -8.63
N LYS A 18 17.61 23.71 -7.38
CA LYS A 18 18.04 22.49 -6.70
C LYS A 18 16.79 21.62 -6.59
N VAL A 19 16.79 20.55 -7.32
CA VAL A 19 15.64 19.62 -7.30
C VAL A 19 15.64 18.95 -5.93
N ASP A 20 14.63 19.23 -5.15
CA ASP A 20 14.49 18.69 -3.80
C ASP A 20 13.71 17.37 -3.86
N TYR A 21 14.42 16.27 -3.64
CA TYR A 21 13.81 14.93 -3.58
C TYR A 21 13.00 14.68 -2.30
N THR A 22 13.08 15.59 -1.31
CA THR A 22 12.39 15.44 -0.01
C THR A 22 10.89 15.34 -0.17
N ASP A 23 10.31 16.09 -1.09
CA ASP A 23 8.86 16.02 -1.35
C ASP A 23 8.46 14.71 -2.05
N ALA A 24 9.29 14.19 -2.94
CA ALA A 24 9.08 12.89 -3.54
C ALA A 24 9.13 11.76 -2.50
N GLN A 25 10.09 11.82 -1.57
CA GLN A 25 10.17 10.91 -0.43
C GLN A 25 8.93 10.97 0.45
N LYS A 26 8.49 12.17 0.84
CA LYS A 26 7.28 12.36 1.65
C LYS A 26 6.04 11.75 0.99
N GLN A 27 5.90 11.89 -0.32
CA GLN A 27 4.78 11.30 -1.06
C GLN A 27 4.80 9.76 -0.99
N VAL A 28 5.97 9.13 -1.14
CA VAL A 28 6.12 7.68 -0.99
C VAL A 28 5.72 7.24 0.40
N LEU A 29 6.26 7.90 1.44
CA LEU A 29 5.97 7.58 2.84
C LEU A 29 4.49 7.79 3.20
N ALA A 30 3.85 8.84 2.70
CA ALA A 30 2.43 9.08 2.94
C ALA A 30 1.53 7.96 2.34
N ILE A 31 1.88 7.44 1.15
CA ILE A 31 1.17 6.30 0.58
C ILE A 31 1.47 5.02 1.38
N HIS A 32 2.74 4.80 1.77
CA HIS A 32 3.13 3.69 2.63
C HIS A 32 2.31 3.66 3.92
N ASP A 33 2.20 4.78 4.64
CA ASP A 33 1.46 4.86 5.91
C ASP A 33 -0.03 4.52 5.73
N LYS A 34 -0.63 4.95 4.59
CA LYS A 34 -1.99 4.55 4.23
C LYS A 34 -2.08 3.04 4.01
N VAL A 35 -1.14 2.46 3.27
CA VAL A 35 -1.11 1.02 2.98
C VAL A 35 -0.90 0.21 4.26
N MET A 36 -0.07 0.67 5.19
CA MET A 36 0.08 0.04 6.52
C MET A 36 -1.23 0.02 7.31
N ALA A 37 -2.01 1.11 7.25
CA ALA A 37 -3.34 1.14 7.87
C ALA A 37 -4.31 0.16 7.20
N ASP A 38 -4.20 -0.06 5.89
CA ASP A 38 -4.98 -1.04 5.16
C ASP A 38 -4.53 -2.48 5.45
N GLY A 39 -3.24 -2.72 5.71
CA GLY A 39 -2.70 -3.99 6.23
C GLY A 39 -3.37 -4.41 7.54
N GLY A 40 -3.50 -3.50 8.50
CA GLY A 40 -4.23 -3.79 9.74
C GLY A 40 -5.71 -4.16 9.52
N LYS A 41 -6.35 -3.61 8.46
CA LYS A 41 -7.71 -4.05 8.06
C LYS A 41 -7.69 -5.43 7.41
N ALA A 42 -6.67 -5.73 6.60
CA ALA A 42 -6.48 -7.02 5.95
C ALA A 42 -6.34 -8.13 6.98
N GLU A 43 -5.49 -7.96 7.98
CA GLU A 43 -5.33 -8.88 9.10
C GLU A 43 -6.68 -9.15 9.83
N GLY A 44 -7.45 -8.11 10.11
CA GLY A 44 -8.78 -8.25 10.71
C GLY A 44 -9.74 -9.09 9.84
N LYS A 45 -9.67 -8.97 8.51
CA LYS A 45 -10.45 -9.80 7.58
C LYS A 45 -9.99 -11.25 7.56
N GLU A 46 -8.67 -11.49 7.56
CA GLU A 46 -8.10 -12.84 7.62
C GLU A 46 -8.53 -13.56 8.90
N MET A 47 -8.45 -12.88 10.04
CA MET A 47 -8.93 -13.44 11.31
C MET A 47 -10.42 -13.82 11.23
N GLN A 48 -11.25 -12.95 10.64
CA GLN A 48 -12.68 -13.21 10.45
C GLN A 48 -12.94 -14.40 9.53
N PHE A 49 -12.25 -14.49 8.40
CA PHE A 49 -12.34 -15.60 7.47
C PHE A 49 -11.85 -16.92 8.09
N ASN A 50 -10.75 -16.89 8.83
CA ASN A 50 -10.23 -18.06 9.54
C ASN A 50 -11.22 -18.58 10.58
N ALA A 51 -11.89 -17.67 11.31
CA ALA A 51 -12.96 -18.05 12.25
C ALA A 51 -14.15 -18.74 11.53
N LEU A 52 -14.54 -18.24 10.35
CA LEU A 52 -15.59 -18.85 9.52
C LEU A 52 -15.18 -20.25 9.03
N LEU A 53 -13.95 -20.41 8.56
CA LEU A 53 -13.40 -21.70 8.13
C LEU A 53 -13.37 -22.71 9.28
N LYS A 54 -12.92 -22.27 10.46
CA LYS A 54 -12.85 -23.10 11.69
C LYS A 54 -14.23 -23.54 12.15
N SER A 55 -15.25 -22.68 12.08
CA SER A 55 -16.63 -23.02 12.45
C SER A 55 -17.34 -23.89 11.42
N GLY A 56 -16.71 -24.15 10.26
CA GLY A 56 -17.30 -24.90 9.15
C GLY A 56 -18.52 -24.22 8.55
N LEU A 57 -18.64 -22.88 8.69
CA LEU A 57 -19.78 -22.08 8.19
C LEU A 57 -21.14 -22.47 8.78
N LYS A 58 -21.18 -23.23 9.86
CA LYS A 58 -22.41 -23.78 10.44
C LYS A 58 -23.46 -22.71 10.69
N ARG A 59 -23.06 -21.58 11.31
CA ARG A 59 -23.98 -20.49 11.61
C ARG A 59 -24.52 -19.82 10.33
N VAL A 60 -23.66 -19.65 9.32
CA VAL A 60 -24.07 -19.07 8.04
C VAL A 60 -25.04 -20.01 7.33
N LYS A 61 -24.77 -21.31 7.34
CA LYS A 61 -25.66 -22.31 6.74
C LYS A 61 -27.04 -22.35 7.41
N LEU A 62 -27.12 -22.11 8.74
CA LEU A 62 -28.40 -22.04 9.44
C LEU A 62 -29.23 -20.83 8.99
N SER A 63 -28.59 -19.67 8.77
CA SER A 63 -29.26 -18.46 8.29
C SER A 63 -29.53 -18.46 6.78
N GLN A 64 -28.74 -19.21 6.02
CA GLN A 64 -28.84 -19.34 4.56
C GLN A 64 -28.84 -20.85 4.17
N PRO A 65 -29.97 -21.55 4.29
CA PRO A 65 -30.03 -23.00 4.04
C PRO A 65 -29.63 -23.43 2.63
N ALA A 66 -29.74 -22.54 1.65
CA ALA A 66 -29.33 -22.78 0.26
C ALA A 66 -27.81 -22.59 0.03
N LEU A 67 -27.03 -22.11 1.01
CA LEU A 67 -25.60 -21.87 0.85
C LEU A 67 -24.86 -23.18 0.52
N ASP A 68 -24.08 -23.15 -0.58
CA ASP A 68 -23.07 -24.18 -0.85
C ASP A 68 -21.84 -23.89 0.04
N THR A 69 -21.69 -24.66 1.10
CA THR A 69 -20.59 -24.47 2.06
C THR A 69 -19.23 -24.87 1.48
N ALA A 70 -19.16 -25.75 0.49
CA ALA A 70 -17.91 -26.11 -0.17
C ALA A 70 -17.41 -24.96 -1.06
N ALA A 71 -18.29 -24.41 -1.88
CA ALA A 71 -17.99 -23.22 -2.68
C ALA A 71 -17.64 -22.00 -1.80
N ALA A 72 -18.37 -21.80 -0.70
CA ALA A 72 -18.09 -20.72 0.25
C ALA A 72 -16.71 -20.86 0.90
N ARG A 73 -16.32 -22.07 1.30
CA ARG A 73 -14.96 -22.33 1.83
C ARG A 73 -13.87 -22.00 0.81
N PHE A 74 -14.05 -22.45 -0.43
CA PHE A 74 -13.09 -22.18 -1.50
C PHE A 74 -12.94 -20.67 -1.73
N GLN A 75 -14.05 -19.95 -1.77
CA GLN A 75 -14.04 -18.49 -1.94
C GLN A 75 -13.33 -17.77 -0.78
N ILE A 76 -13.58 -18.17 0.46
CA ILE A 76 -12.91 -17.61 1.64
C ILE A 76 -11.40 -17.86 1.58
N ILE A 77 -10.96 -19.07 1.23
CA ILE A 77 -9.54 -19.41 1.09
C ILE A 77 -8.88 -18.53 0.01
N SER A 78 -9.57 -18.33 -1.12
CA SER A 78 -9.08 -17.47 -2.20
C SER A 78 -8.94 -16.00 -1.77
N LEU A 79 -9.88 -15.49 -0.98
CA LEU A 79 -9.85 -14.13 -0.47
C LEU A 79 -8.75 -13.96 0.58
N ASN A 80 -8.60 -14.92 1.52
CA ASN A 80 -7.48 -14.92 2.47
C ASN A 80 -6.14 -14.85 1.74
N LYS A 81 -5.97 -15.68 0.70
CA LYS A 81 -4.73 -15.66 -0.07
C LYS A 81 -4.46 -14.28 -0.69
N ARG A 82 -5.48 -13.57 -1.17
CA ARG A 82 -5.30 -12.23 -1.74
C ARG A 82 -4.85 -11.19 -0.71
N LEU A 83 -5.37 -11.29 0.52
CA LEU A 83 -4.96 -10.44 1.63
C LEU A 83 -3.51 -10.73 2.00
N SER A 84 -3.18 -12.00 2.26
CA SER A 84 -1.81 -12.43 2.56
C SER A 84 -0.80 -12.08 1.45
N ASP A 85 -1.16 -12.26 0.17
CA ASP A 85 -0.29 -11.88 -0.96
C ASP A 85 0.00 -10.36 -0.98
N ALA A 86 -0.93 -9.52 -0.53
CA ALA A 86 -0.70 -8.09 -0.42
C ALA A 86 0.25 -7.77 0.73
N ASP A 87 0.12 -8.43 1.89
CA ASP A 87 1.01 -8.30 3.04
C ASP A 87 2.44 -8.76 2.68
N ASP A 88 2.61 -9.92 2.05
CA ASP A 88 3.90 -10.44 1.61
C ASP A 88 4.61 -9.47 0.64
N GLN A 89 3.85 -8.86 -0.28
CA GLN A 89 4.40 -7.87 -1.21
C GLN A 89 4.80 -6.58 -0.50
N MET A 90 4.04 -6.14 0.51
CA MET A 90 4.38 -4.98 1.32
C MET A 90 5.65 -5.22 2.13
N GLU A 91 5.76 -6.38 2.79
CA GLU A 91 6.96 -6.78 3.51
C GLU A 91 8.19 -6.79 2.59
N SER A 92 8.05 -7.41 1.42
CA SER A 92 9.11 -7.45 0.40
C SER A 92 9.54 -6.05 -0.04
N TRP A 93 8.58 -5.13 -0.23
CA TRP A 93 8.87 -3.75 -0.60
C TRP A 93 9.60 -3.02 0.52
N MET A 94 9.17 -3.17 1.79
CA MET A 94 9.84 -2.55 2.95
C MET A 94 11.29 -3.02 3.10
N HIS A 95 11.54 -4.32 2.91
CA HIS A 95 12.90 -4.87 2.95
C HIS A 95 13.80 -4.33 1.83
N ALA A 96 13.23 -4.04 0.66
CA ALA A 96 13.96 -3.51 -0.49
C ALA A 96 14.12 -1.97 -0.46
N TYR A 97 13.38 -1.28 0.40
CA TYR A 97 13.41 0.18 0.49
C TYR A 97 14.72 0.67 1.08
N ASN A 98 15.41 1.56 0.36
CA ASN A 98 16.69 2.09 0.76
C ASN A 98 16.60 3.59 1.08
N ASN A 99 17.15 3.99 2.21
CA ASN A 99 17.25 5.38 2.68
C ASN A 99 18.67 5.97 2.58
N ASP A 100 19.66 5.19 2.10
CA ASP A 100 21.02 5.68 1.93
C ASP A 100 21.26 6.14 0.49
N PHE A 101 21.37 7.45 0.32
CA PHE A 101 21.63 8.11 -0.97
C PHE A 101 23.03 8.73 -1.03
N LYS A 102 23.95 8.31 -0.15
CA LYS A 102 25.32 8.81 -0.13
C LYS A 102 26.01 8.54 -1.47
N GLY A 103 26.53 9.60 -2.08
CA GLY A 103 27.21 9.53 -3.37
C GLY A 103 26.28 9.52 -4.60
N LYS A 104 24.96 9.58 -4.43
CA LYS A 104 24.00 9.75 -5.51
C LYS A 104 23.77 11.21 -5.85
N THR A 105 23.44 11.49 -7.08
CA THR A 105 22.97 12.81 -7.53
C THR A 105 21.51 13.03 -7.11
N ASP A 106 21.08 14.29 -7.05
CA ASP A 106 19.68 14.64 -6.79
C ASP A 106 18.75 13.98 -7.83
N GLN A 107 19.17 13.88 -9.10
CA GLN A 107 18.36 13.24 -10.15
C GLN A 107 18.24 11.73 -9.94
N GLU A 108 19.32 11.02 -9.63
CA GLU A 108 19.26 9.57 -9.34
C GLU A 108 18.38 9.28 -8.12
N THR A 109 18.38 10.17 -7.14
CA THR A 109 17.53 10.05 -5.95
C THR A 109 16.06 10.29 -6.29
N LEU A 110 15.75 11.26 -7.17
CA LEU A 110 14.39 11.49 -7.65
C LEU A 110 13.86 10.30 -8.48
N ASP A 111 14.69 9.77 -9.37
CA ASP A 111 14.31 8.61 -10.19
C ASP A 111 14.02 7.41 -9.30
N TYR A 112 14.80 7.21 -8.24
CA TYR A 112 14.52 6.20 -7.23
C TYR A 112 13.16 6.41 -6.56
N PHE A 113 12.84 7.61 -6.06
CA PHE A 113 11.55 7.86 -5.42
C PHE A 113 10.38 7.80 -6.38
N SER A 114 10.57 8.14 -7.64
CA SER A 114 9.56 7.94 -8.69
C SER A 114 9.21 6.45 -8.88
N ASP A 115 10.24 5.59 -8.92
CA ASP A 115 10.08 4.14 -8.97
C ASP A 115 9.41 3.60 -7.70
N GLN A 116 9.86 4.04 -6.52
CA GLN A 116 9.26 3.63 -5.24
C GLN A 116 7.79 4.06 -5.14
N LYS A 117 7.45 5.28 -5.61
CA LYS A 117 6.06 5.74 -5.65
C LYS A 117 5.19 4.83 -6.53
N THR A 118 5.69 4.44 -7.68
CA THR A 118 4.98 3.52 -8.59
C THR A 118 4.71 2.17 -7.90
N LYS A 119 5.70 1.64 -7.18
CA LYS A 119 5.59 0.37 -6.45
C LYS A 119 4.57 0.46 -5.31
N VAL A 120 4.65 1.50 -4.47
CA VAL A 120 3.74 1.64 -3.32
C VAL A 120 2.31 1.95 -3.73
N VAL A 121 2.07 2.67 -4.84
CA VAL A 121 0.73 2.85 -5.44
C VAL A 121 0.16 1.54 -5.93
N LYS A 122 0.99 0.66 -6.49
CA LYS A 122 0.55 -0.69 -6.88
C LYS A 122 0.13 -1.51 -5.65
N LEU A 123 0.90 -1.44 -4.56
CA LEU A 123 0.55 -2.07 -3.28
C LEU A 123 -0.77 -1.55 -2.74
N ASP A 124 -0.98 -0.23 -2.73
CA ASP A 124 -2.26 0.38 -2.35
C ASP A 124 -3.44 -0.23 -3.14
N SER A 125 -3.28 -0.35 -4.45
CA SER A 125 -4.31 -0.94 -5.32
C SER A 125 -4.59 -2.41 -5.01
N LEU A 126 -3.57 -3.19 -4.63
CA LEU A 126 -3.74 -4.59 -4.23
C LEU A 126 -4.56 -4.70 -2.94
N TYR A 127 -4.21 -3.92 -1.90
CA TYR A 127 -4.97 -3.90 -0.66
C TYR A 127 -6.41 -3.44 -0.87
N GLN A 128 -6.63 -2.34 -1.58
CA GLN A 128 -7.98 -1.83 -1.86
C GLN A 128 -8.84 -2.89 -2.57
N SER A 129 -8.27 -3.60 -3.54
CA SER A 129 -8.97 -4.67 -4.25
C SER A 129 -9.29 -5.85 -3.33
N ALA A 130 -8.31 -6.33 -2.55
CA ALA A 130 -8.49 -7.46 -1.64
C ALA A 130 -9.52 -7.15 -0.54
N LEU A 131 -9.42 -5.97 0.09
CA LEU A 131 -10.35 -5.51 1.12
C LEU A 131 -11.78 -5.38 0.58
N LYS A 132 -11.94 -4.75 -0.59
CA LYS A 132 -13.25 -4.59 -1.21
C LYS A 132 -13.91 -5.94 -1.52
N LEU A 133 -13.18 -6.86 -2.14
CA LEU A 133 -13.69 -8.20 -2.46
C LEU A 133 -14.07 -8.98 -1.19
N SER A 134 -13.27 -8.83 -0.13
CA SER A 134 -13.53 -9.46 1.16
C SER A 134 -14.79 -8.89 1.83
N ASP A 135 -14.96 -7.57 1.82
CA ASP A 135 -16.14 -6.90 2.36
C ASP A 135 -17.41 -7.28 1.60
N ASP A 136 -17.33 -7.30 0.28
CA ASP A 136 -18.48 -7.64 -0.56
C ASP A 136 -18.90 -9.10 -0.32
N TYR A 137 -17.93 -10.01 -0.15
CA TYR A 137 -18.23 -11.40 0.15
C TYR A 137 -18.82 -11.60 1.56
N LEU A 138 -18.28 -10.92 2.57
CA LEU A 138 -18.87 -10.95 3.92
C LEU A 138 -20.31 -10.45 3.93
N LYS A 139 -20.61 -9.39 3.17
CA LYS A 139 -22.00 -8.90 2.99
C LYS A 139 -22.89 -9.95 2.33
N GLN A 140 -22.42 -10.68 1.32
CA GLN A 140 -23.18 -11.78 0.68
C GLN A 140 -23.50 -12.88 1.69
N LEU A 141 -22.61 -13.13 2.65
CA LEU A 141 -22.83 -14.08 3.73
C LEU A 141 -23.68 -13.51 4.88
N ASN A 142 -24.19 -12.27 4.78
CA ASN A 142 -24.88 -11.53 5.83
C ASN A 142 -24.04 -11.38 7.12
N ILE A 143 -22.72 -11.27 6.95
CA ILE A 143 -21.77 -11.07 8.05
C ILE A 143 -21.30 -9.63 8.03
N LYS A 144 -21.37 -8.96 9.19
CA LYS A 144 -20.81 -7.62 9.34
C LYS A 144 -19.29 -7.69 9.23
N PRO A 145 -18.66 -6.93 8.30
CA PRO A 145 -17.22 -6.85 8.25
C PRO A 145 -16.64 -6.38 9.59
N ALA A 146 -15.54 -7.00 10.02
CA ALA A 146 -14.79 -6.51 11.18
C ALA A 146 -14.34 -5.07 10.89
N THR A 147 -14.70 -4.16 11.77
CA THR A 147 -14.09 -2.85 11.86
C THR A 147 -12.72 -3.03 12.49
N THR A 148 -11.70 -2.41 11.93
CA THR A 148 -10.31 -2.46 12.36
C THR A 148 -10.13 -2.68 13.85
N MET A 149 -9.30 -3.65 14.26
CA MET A 149 -8.64 -3.53 15.55
C MET A 149 -7.70 -2.31 15.42
N ALA A 150 -7.98 -1.26 16.20
CA ALA A 150 -6.99 -0.21 16.38
C ALA A 150 -5.71 -0.89 16.87
N PRO A 151 -4.51 -0.53 16.36
CA PRO A 151 -3.27 -1.05 16.90
C PRO A 151 -3.27 -0.75 18.40
N ASP A 152 -3.16 -1.81 19.20
CA ASP A 152 -3.05 -1.69 20.66
C ASP A 152 -1.73 -1.02 20.97
N ASN A 153 -1.75 0.32 21.06
CA ASN A 153 -0.58 1.15 21.31
C ASN A 153 -0.17 1.04 22.79
N LYS A 154 0.16 -0.18 23.20
CA LYS A 154 0.80 -0.47 24.49
C LYS A 154 2.19 -1.08 24.26
N MET A 155 3.07 -0.36 23.59
CA MET A 155 4.48 -0.45 23.91
C MET A 155 4.73 0.50 25.08
N ASN A 156 4.58 -0.02 26.30
CA ASN A 156 5.18 0.60 27.47
C ASN A 156 6.71 0.50 27.32
N MET A 157 7.34 1.67 27.20
CA MET A 157 8.76 1.82 27.50
C MET A 157 9.01 1.60 28.98
#